data_30d6534ae4264c4e0074ba85984f08d1
#
_entry.id   30d6534ae4264c4e0074ba85984f08d1
#
_cell.length_a   1.000
_cell.length_b   1.000
_cell.length_c   1.000
_cell.angle_alpha   90.00
_cell.angle_beta   90.00
_cell.angle_gamma   90.00
#
_symmetry.space_group_name_H-M   'P 1'
#
loop_
_entity.id
_entity.type
_entity.pdbx_description
1 polymer ?
#
loop_
_entity_poly.entity_id
_entity_poly.type
_entity_poly.pdbx_seq_one_letter_code
_entity_poly.pdbx_strand_id
1 'polypeptide(L)'
;KCREHGSEFVLTTEKLDGCSIELEYNNGVIENGITRGDGIEGDLITLNVLKMRDYPKKLKEEFTGVIRGEVLLHRSMKAIAAPDKKNCRNATSGLMKRLDGIGCEYLTIKAYDVREQGKHKFRNQSDMLDWLKDQGFQIPKYKIYSLKSMNGQKAVELMGEVWKEERDYDIDGLVWKTQDIDYEDIETNYRPKFNIALKPKYTLAETTIIDIEWSLKNGTLTPVAITEPVDLCGTTVQRANLVNVSMMEDMGIEIGHKVLITKCGEIIPGILKDLTSGKSREGYVFE
;
A
#
# COMPACT_ATOMS: atom_id res chain seq x y z
N LYS A 1 3.52 15.52 13.34
CA LYS A 1 3.65 14.21 14.05
C LYS A 1 5.13 13.84 14.28
N CYS A 2 5.96 13.60 13.24
CA CYS A 2 7.37 13.21 13.46
C CYS A 2 8.17 14.23 14.27
N ARG A 3 7.89 15.55 14.15
CA ARG A 3 8.51 16.59 14.98
C ARG A 3 8.06 16.53 16.45
N GLU A 4 6.85 16.11 16.72
CA GLU A 4 6.31 15.94 18.08
C GLU A 4 6.99 14.78 18.82
N HIS A 5 7.53 13.80 18.09
CA HIS A 5 8.31 12.69 18.63
C HIS A 5 9.73 13.11 19.10
N GLY A 6 10.18 14.33 18.76
CA GLY A 6 11.55 14.77 19.08
C GLY A 6 12.66 14.20 18.17
N SER A 7 12.32 13.42 17.14
CA SER A 7 13.30 12.93 16.19
C SER A 7 13.83 14.07 15.31
N GLU A 8 15.14 14.08 15.05
CA GLU A 8 15.75 15.05 14.14
C GLU A 8 15.69 14.63 12.67
N PHE A 9 15.51 13.34 12.43
CA PHE A 9 15.53 12.74 11.10
C PHE A 9 14.29 11.89 10.84
N VAL A 10 13.91 11.82 9.58
CA VAL A 10 12.93 10.88 9.05
C VAL A 10 13.56 10.01 7.99
N LEU A 11 13.16 8.76 7.96
CA LEU A 11 13.46 7.83 6.89
C LEU A 11 12.22 7.65 6.01
N THR A 12 12.42 7.70 4.70
CA THR A 12 11.38 7.40 3.71
C THR A 12 11.70 6.13 2.98
N THR A 13 10.70 5.28 2.80
CA THR A 13 10.80 4.09 1.94
C THR A 13 9.74 4.15 0.85
N GLU A 14 9.98 3.42 -0.24
CA GLU A 14 8.93 3.09 -1.19
C GLU A 14 7.78 2.38 -0.46
N LYS A 15 6.54 2.80 -0.72
CA LYS A 15 5.35 2.06 -0.30
C LYS A 15 5.03 1.03 -1.38
N LEU A 16 5.50 -0.18 -1.16
CA LEU A 16 5.33 -1.29 -2.07
C LEU A 16 3.85 -1.63 -2.26
N ASP A 17 3.42 -1.90 -3.49
CA ASP A 17 2.05 -2.29 -3.82
C ASP A 17 1.97 -3.79 -4.11
N GLY A 18 2.00 -4.57 -3.04
CA GLY A 18 1.95 -6.03 -3.08
C GLY A 18 1.01 -6.62 -2.04
N CYS A 19 1.42 -7.71 -1.44
CA CYS A 19 0.73 -8.36 -0.34
C CYS A 19 1.67 -8.52 0.85
N SER A 20 1.25 -8.03 2.01
CA SER A 20 2.06 -8.10 3.23
C SER A 20 2.21 -9.53 3.72
N ILE A 21 3.41 -9.85 4.20
CA ILE A 21 3.78 -11.16 4.72
C ILE A 21 4.59 -11.03 6.00
N GLU A 22 4.42 -11.97 6.90
CA GLU A 22 5.25 -12.21 8.07
C GLU A 22 6.00 -13.53 7.89
N LEU A 23 7.31 -13.49 8.08
CA LEU A 23 8.22 -14.63 8.02
C LEU A 23 8.74 -14.88 9.42
N GLU A 24 8.35 -15.99 10.02
CA GLU A 24 8.85 -16.42 11.33
C GLU A 24 10.13 -17.20 11.17
N TYR A 25 11.17 -16.77 11.88
CA TYR A 25 12.45 -17.44 11.96
C TYR A 25 12.68 -17.97 13.37
N ASN A 26 13.23 -19.16 13.44
CA ASN A 26 13.69 -19.79 14.68
C ASN A 26 15.17 -20.20 14.51
N ASN A 27 16.05 -19.66 15.36
CA ASN A 27 17.49 -19.83 15.28
C ASN A 27 18.05 -19.56 13.85
N GLY A 28 17.53 -18.52 13.19
CA GLY A 28 17.95 -18.11 11.86
C GLY A 28 17.39 -18.96 10.71
N VAL A 29 16.55 -19.96 10.97
CA VAL A 29 15.90 -20.77 9.93
C VAL A 29 14.43 -20.40 9.84
N ILE A 30 13.91 -20.25 8.61
CA ILE A 30 12.49 -19.97 8.40
C ILE A 30 11.64 -21.15 8.88
N GLU A 31 10.63 -20.83 9.68
CA GLU A 31 9.68 -21.79 10.24
C GLU A 31 8.31 -21.62 9.61
N ASN A 32 7.80 -20.39 9.56
CA ASN A 32 6.48 -20.09 9.03
C ASN A 32 6.48 -18.87 8.09
N GLY A 33 5.55 -18.89 7.13
CA GLY A 33 5.16 -17.76 6.33
C GLY A 33 3.66 -17.52 6.46
N ILE A 34 3.27 -16.30 6.91
CA ILE A 34 1.90 -15.98 7.30
C ILE A 34 1.46 -14.72 6.57
N THR A 35 0.26 -14.74 5.95
CA THR A 35 -0.32 -13.54 5.39
C THR A 35 -0.79 -12.60 6.51
N ARG A 36 -0.85 -11.30 6.23
CA ARG A 36 -1.37 -10.33 7.21
C ARG A 36 -2.83 -10.58 7.60
N GLY A 37 -3.65 -11.19 6.73
CA GLY A 37 -5.08 -11.37 6.96
C GLY A 37 -5.80 -10.06 7.24
N ASP A 38 -6.65 -10.08 8.27
CA ASP A 38 -7.37 -8.89 8.77
C ASP A 38 -6.53 -8.07 9.79
N GLY A 39 -5.33 -8.55 10.11
CA GLY A 39 -4.40 -7.95 11.07
C GLY A 39 -4.41 -8.63 12.45
N ILE A 40 -5.30 -9.59 12.67
CA ILE A 40 -5.38 -10.43 13.87
C ILE A 40 -5.10 -11.88 13.48
N GLU A 41 -5.75 -12.37 12.43
CA GLU A 41 -5.58 -13.72 11.90
C GLU A 41 -5.12 -13.66 10.44
N GLY A 42 -4.15 -14.50 10.07
CA GLY A 42 -3.60 -14.64 8.73
C GLY A 42 -3.55 -16.09 8.28
N ASP A 43 -3.51 -16.30 6.96
CA ASP A 43 -3.38 -17.65 6.40
C ASP A 43 -1.92 -18.12 6.53
N LEU A 44 -1.72 -19.34 7.00
CA LEU A 44 -0.41 -20.01 6.99
C LEU A 44 -0.12 -20.50 5.57
N ILE A 45 0.90 -19.92 4.94
CA ILE A 45 1.27 -20.21 3.54
C ILE A 45 2.73 -20.61 3.39
N THR A 46 3.31 -21.25 4.40
CA THR A 46 4.72 -21.64 4.45
C THR A 46 5.18 -22.37 3.20
N LEU A 47 4.38 -23.35 2.71
CA LEU A 47 4.74 -24.12 1.51
C LEU A 47 4.84 -23.24 0.25
N ASN A 48 4.03 -22.21 0.15
CA ASN A 48 4.06 -21.26 -0.95
C ASN A 48 5.27 -20.33 -0.81
N VAL A 49 5.52 -19.84 0.40
CA VAL A 49 6.70 -19.01 0.71
C VAL A 49 8.00 -19.74 0.35
N LEU A 50 8.13 -21.02 0.67
CA LEU A 50 9.32 -21.80 0.36
C LEU A 50 9.63 -21.91 -1.14
N LYS A 51 8.65 -21.66 -2.02
CA LYS A 51 8.82 -21.59 -3.47
C LYS A 51 9.18 -20.19 -3.99
N MET A 52 8.94 -19.14 -3.19
CA MET A 52 9.25 -17.76 -3.57
C MET A 52 10.75 -17.51 -3.65
N ARG A 53 11.15 -16.43 -4.32
CA ARG A 53 12.54 -16.07 -4.60
C ARG A 53 12.99 -14.85 -3.79
N ASP A 54 14.29 -14.63 -3.80
CA ASP A 54 14.97 -13.41 -3.36
C ASP A 54 14.79 -13.10 -1.86
N TYR A 55 14.70 -14.15 -1.04
CA TYR A 55 14.78 -14.03 0.40
C TYR A 55 15.57 -15.21 1.00
N PRO A 56 16.27 -15.04 2.15
CA PRO A 56 17.04 -16.09 2.78
C PRO A 56 16.14 -17.08 3.53
N LYS A 57 16.19 -18.35 3.20
CA LYS A 57 15.56 -19.43 4.00
C LYS A 57 16.32 -19.71 5.29
N LYS A 58 17.61 -19.32 5.32
CA LYS A 58 18.48 -19.35 6.49
C LYS A 58 19.25 -18.04 6.56
N LEU A 59 19.16 -17.37 7.70
CA LEU A 59 19.90 -16.13 7.98
C LEU A 59 21.39 -16.43 8.22
N LYS A 60 22.22 -15.41 8.13
CA LYS A 60 23.66 -15.50 8.40
C LYS A 60 24.00 -15.60 9.88
N GLU A 61 23.07 -15.18 10.75
CA GLU A 61 23.21 -15.24 12.20
C GLU A 61 21.99 -15.88 12.86
N GLU A 62 22.15 -16.28 14.11
CA GLU A 62 21.04 -16.75 14.93
C GLU A 62 20.06 -15.62 15.20
N PHE A 63 18.81 -15.85 14.87
CA PHE A 63 17.71 -14.90 15.07
C PHE A 63 16.42 -15.69 15.29
N THR A 64 15.69 -15.31 16.34
CA THR A 64 14.34 -15.83 16.59
C THR A 64 13.38 -14.68 16.67
N GLY A 65 12.38 -14.67 15.79
CA GLY A 65 11.43 -13.57 15.68
C GLY A 65 10.76 -13.51 14.31
N VAL A 66 10.17 -12.35 14.02
CA VAL A 66 9.39 -12.11 12.80
C VAL A 66 10.07 -11.08 11.91
N ILE A 67 10.17 -11.37 10.64
CA ILE A 67 10.58 -10.43 9.59
C ILE A 67 9.36 -10.14 8.72
N ARG A 68 8.98 -8.86 8.62
CA ARG A 68 7.85 -8.40 7.82
C ARG A 68 8.31 -7.90 6.47
N GLY A 69 7.54 -8.22 5.44
CA GLY A 69 7.83 -7.79 4.09
C GLY A 69 6.58 -7.63 3.23
N GLU A 70 6.82 -7.31 1.98
CA GLU A 70 5.81 -7.27 0.94
C GLU A 70 6.17 -8.27 -0.14
N VAL A 71 5.22 -9.14 -0.48
CA VAL A 71 5.32 -10.07 -1.61
C VAL A 71 4.94 -9.30 -2.86
N LEU A 72 5.76 -9.39 -3.89
CA LEU A 72 5.61 -8.68 -5.15
C LEU A 72 5.67 -9.63 -6.34
N LEU A 73 4.87 -9.34 -7.35
CA LEU A 73 5.06 -9.86 -8.70
C LEU A 73 5.63 -8.75 -9.58
N HIS A 74 6.77 -9.00 -10.22
CA HIS A 74 7.36 -8.07 -11.16
C HIS A 74 6.48 -7.90 -12.40
N ARG A 75 6.39 -6.67 -12.95
CA ARG A 75 5.57 -6.37 -14.14
C ARG A 75 5.96 -7.24 -15.33
N SER A 76 7.25 -7.45 -15.53
CA SER A 76 7.80 -8.31 -16.59
C SER A 76 7.33 -9.76 -16.48
N MET A 77 7.03 -10.24 -15.27
CA MET A 77 6.59 -11.61 -15.04
C MET A 77 5.06 -11.78 -15.07
N LYS A 78 4.28 -10.68 -15.03
CA LYS A 78 2.82 -10.74 -14.92
C LYS A 78 2.16 -11.53 -16.07
N ALA A 79 2.60 -11.29 -17.30
CA ALA A 79 2.03 -11.97 -18.48
C ALA A 79 2.26 -13.49 -18.47
N ILE A 80 3.33 -13.95 -17.81
CA ILE A 80 3.68 -15.37 -17.69
C ILE A 80 2.98 -16.01 -16.49
N ALA A 81 3.06 -15.36 -15.33
CA ALA A 81 2.61 -15.94 -14.07
C ALA A 81 1.08 -15.83 -13.84
N ALA A 82 0.45 -14.76 -14.34
CA ALA A 82 -0.97 -14.50 -14.11
C ALA A 82 -1.56 -13.59 -15.21
N PRO A 83 -1.69 -14.09 -16.46
CA PRO A 83 -2.16 -13.31 -17.61
C PRO A 83 -3.60 -12.80 -17.44
N ASP A 84 -4.43 -13.53 -16.70
CA ASP A 84 -5.84 -13.22 -16.43
C ASP A 84 -6.04 -12.12 -15.36
N LYS A 85 -5.01 -11.76 -14.62
CA LYS A 85 -5.12 -10.76 -13.54
C LYS A 85 -4.93 -9.34 -14.07
N LYS A 86 -5.72 -8.40 -13.55
CA LYS A 86 -5.71 -7.00 -14.00
C LYS A 86 -4.41 -6.27 -13.65
N ASN A 87 -3.84 -6.49 -12.47
CA ASN A 87 -2.62 -5.83 -11.98
C ASN A 87 -1.75 -6.80 -11.18
N CYS A 88 -0.50 -6.38 -10.90
CA CYS A 88 0.48 -7.21 -10.19
C CYS A 88 0.03 -7.55 -8.76
N ARG A 89 -0.60 -6.61 -8.03
CA ARG A 89 -1.10 -6.86 -6.66
C ARG A 89 -2.16 -7.96 -6.62
N ASN A 90 -3.16 -7.89 -7.53
CA ASN A 90 -4.20 -8.94 -7.61
C ASN A 90 -3.62 -10.29 -8.03
N ALA A 91 -2.62 -10.27 -8.92
CA ALA A 91 -1.88 -11.46 -9.30
C ALA A 91 -1.12 -12.06 -8.12
N THR A 92 -0.37 -11.24 -7.38
CA THR A 92 0.36 -11.63 -6.17
C THR A 92 -0.57 -12.29 -5.15
N SER A 93 -1.70 -11.62 -4.81
CA SER A 93 -2.68 -12.15 -3.86
C SER A 93 -3.26 -13.50 -4.30
N GLY A 94 -3.54 -13.65 -5.59
CA GLY A 94 -4.05 -14.92 -6.14
C GLY A 94 -3.01 -16.04 -6.07
N LEU A 95 -1.76 -15.76 -6.49
CA LEU A 95 -0.69 -16.76 -6.55
C LEU A 95 -0.27 -17.23 -5.17
N MET A 96 -0.06 -16.31 -4.21
CA MET A 96 0.44 -16.65 -2.89
C MET A 96 -0.53 -17.50 -2.05
N LYS A 97 -1.83 -17.53 -2.41
CA LYS A 97 -2.87 -18.30 -1.72
C LYS A 97 -3.27 -19.60 -2.45
N ARG A 98 -2.61 -19.96 -3.55
CA ARG A 98 -2.90 -21.20 -4.27
C ARG A 98 -2.51 -22.41 -3.44
N LEU A 99 -3.39 -23.38 -3.35
CA LEU A 99 -3.13 -24.63 -2.60
C LEU A 99 -2.00 -25.48 -3.24
N ASP A 100 -1.84 -25.41 -4.57
CA ASP A 100 -0.80 -26.11 -5.32
C ASP A 100 0.54 -25.35 -5.33
N GLY A 101 0.52 -24.06 -4.94
CA GLY A 101 1.69 -23.18 -4.95
C GLY A 101 2.32 -22.94 -6.32
N ILE A 102 1.59 -23.25 -7.40
CA ILE A 102 2.07 -22.98 -8.78
C ILE A 102 2.07 -21.47 -9.01
N GLY A 103 3.17 -20.94 -9.55
CA GLY A 103 3.37 -19.51 -9.81
C GLY A 103 4.03 -18.75 -8.66
N CYS A 104 4.16 -19.35 -7.46
CA CYS A 104 4.89 -18.72 -6.35
C CYS A 104 6.37 -18.52 -6.66
N GLU A 105 6.95 -19.29 -7.56
CA GLU A 105 8.33 -19.16 -8.06
C GLU A 105 8.57 -17.84 -8.82
N TYR A 106 7.52 -17.11 -9.21
CA TYR A 106 7.62 -15.77 -9.81
C TYR A 106 7.53 -14.63 -8.79
N LEU A 107 7.16 -14.96 -7.54
CA LEU A 107 7.01 -13.97 -6.48
C LEU A 107 8.34 -13.71 -5.77
N THR A 108 8.56 -12.45 -5.41
CA THR A 108 9.72 -11.97 -4.65
C THR A 108 9.27 -11.31 -3.35
N ILE A 109 10.17 -11.26 -2.36
CA ILE A 109 9.88 -10.66 -1.05
C ILE A 109 10.86 -9.50 -0.80
N LYS A 110 10.33 -8.31 -0.50
CA LYS A 110 11.11 -7.19 0.01
C LYS A 110 10.78 -6.98 1.49
N ALA A 111 11.77 -7.13 2.36
CA ALA A 111 11.61 -6.99 3.81
C ALA A 111 11.76 -5.52 4.24
N TYR A 112 10.98 -5.09 5.25
CA TYR A 112 10.99 -3.70 5.72
C TYR A 112 10.80 -3.52 7.23
N ASP A 113 10.61 -4.60 8.01
CA ASP A 113 10.48 -4.54 9.46
C ASP A 113 10.98 -5.83 10.12
N VAL A 114 11.54 -5.71 11.32
CA VAL A 114 12.09 -6.82 12.10
C VAL A 114 11.61 -6.74 13.53
N ARG A 115 11.16 -7.87 14.07
CA ARG A 115 10.72 -8.04 15.45
C ARG A 115 11.45 -9.24 16.06
N GLU A 116 12.49 -8.99 16.84
CA GLU A 116 13.19 -10.04 17.58
C GLU A 116 12.43 -10.37 18.86
N GLN A 117 12.30 -11.65 19.17
CA GLN A 117 11.57 -12.09 20.36
C GLN A 117 12.27 -11.64 21.64
N GLY A 118 11.57 -10.85 22.47
CA GLY A 118 12.04 -10.38 23.76
C GLY A 118 13.19 -9.36 23.72
N LYS A 119 13.47 -8.77 22.54
CA LYS A 119 14.57 -7.79 22.38
C LYS A 119 14.20 -6.66 21.42
N HIS A 120 14.77 -5.49 21.68
CA HIS A 120 14.75 -4.33 20.79
C HIS A 120 16.12 -4.20 20.11
N LYS A 121 16.34 -4.98 19.06
CA LYS A 121 17.65 -5.16 18.39
C LYS A 121 18.19 -3.87 17.77
N PHE A 122 17.32 -3.01 17.22
CA PHE A 122 17.72 -1.85 16.45
C PHE A 122 17.31 -0.54 17.12
N ARG A 123 18.19 0.44 17.14
CA ARG A 123 17.85 1.77 17.63
C ARG A 123 17.14 2.60 16.57
N ASN A 124 17.50 2.42 15.30
CA ASN A 124 16.96 3.21 14.21
C ASN A 124 16.59 2.38 12.99
N GLN A 125 15.79 2.99 12.10
CA GLN A 125 15.22 2.32 10.92
C GLN A 125 16.28 1.94 9.89
N SER A 126 17.32 2.74 9.69
CA SER A 126 18.36 2.44 8.70
C SER A 126 19.19 1.22 9.10
N ASP A 127 19.58 1.10 10.36
CA ASP A 127 20.36 -0.04 10.85
C ASP A 127 19.55 -1.35 10.68
N MET A 128 18.25 -1.27 10.91
CA MET A 128 17.34 -2.41 10.68
C MET A 128 17.28 -2.82 9.19
N LEU A 129 17.15 -1.84 8.29
CA LEU A 129 17.12 -2.10 6.85
C LEU A 129 18.47 -2.61 6.34
N ASP A 130 19.56 -2.06 6.80
CA ASP A 130 20.92 -2.50 6.44
C ASP A 130 21.19 -3.92 6.93
N TRP A 131 20.76 -4.25 8.16
CA TRP A 131 20.81 -5.62 8.67
C TRP A 131 20.01 -6.59 7.79
N LEU A 132 18.78 -6.23 7.40
CA LEU A 132 17.97 -7.05 6.49
C LEU A 132 18.71 -7.34 5.17
N LYS A 133 19.31 -6.30 4.60
CA LYS A 133 20.13 -6.42 3.39
C LYS A 133 21.34 -7.33 3.59
N ASP A 134 22.02 -7.19 4.73
CA ASP A 134 23.17 -8.03 5.09
C ASP A 134 22.76 -9.49 5.29
N GLN A 135 21.56 -9.76 5.81
CA GLN A 135 21.00 -11.11 5.90
C GLN A 135 20.64 -11.69 4.53
N GLY A 136 20.57 -10.89 3.47
CA GLY A 136 20.29 -11.34 2.10
C GLY A 136 18.88 -11.05 1.60
N PHE A 137 18.12 -10.25 2.33
CA PHE A 137 16.81 -9.77 1.83
C PHE A 137 16.97 -8.66 0.79
N GLN A 138 16.09 -8.62 -0.16
CA GLN A 138 15.77 -7.37 -0.84
C GLN A 138 14.99 -6.46 0.10
N ILE A 139 15.27 -5.15 0.03
CA ILE A 139 14.60 -4.12 0.82
C ILE A 139 14.01 -3.05 -0.09
N PRO A 140 12.99 -2.28 0.33
CA PRO A 140 12.55 -1.10 -0.41
C PRO A 140 13.69 -0.07 -0.48
N LYS A 141 13.76 0.71 -1.54
CA LYS A 141 14.68 1.86 -1.58
C LYS A 141 14.29 2.82 -0.46
N TYR A 142 15.30 3.38 0.22
CA TYR A 142 15.08 4.34 1.28
C TYR A 142 16.02 5.54 1.20
N LYS A 143 15.61 6.65 1.80
CA LYS A 143 16.41 7.87 1.98
C LYS A 143 16.13 8.47 3.35
N ILE A 144 17.14 9.13 3.93
CA ILE A 144 17.03 9.81 5.23
C ILE A 144 17.07 11.32 5.00
N TYR A 145 16.18 12.04 5.67
CA TYR A 145 16.07 13.48 5.56
C TYR A 145 16.04 14.14 6.94
N SER A 146 16.67 15.31 7.07
CA SER A 146 16.52 16.13 8.27
C SER A 146 15.13 16.75 8.32
N LEU A 147 14.45 16.63 9.46
CA LEU A 147 13.14 17.25 9.68
C LEU A 147 13.20 18.79 9.66
N LYS A 148 14.40 19.38 9.89
CA LYS A 148 14.59 20.84 9.79
C LYS A 148 14.38 21.35 8.36
N SER A 149 14.78 20.56 7.35
CA SER A 149 14.67 20.90 5.93
C SER A 149 13.39 20.37 5.26
N MET A 150 12.54 19.66 6.01
CA MET A 150 11.37 18.97 5.46
C MET A 150 10.09 19.72 5.77
N ASN A 151 9.27 19.93 4.76
CA ASN A 151 7.89 20.42 4.85
C ASN A 151 6.98 19.64 3.89
N GLY A 152 5.68 19.93 3.89
CA GLY A 152 4.71 19.22 3.06
C GLY A 152 4.98 19.36 1.56
N GLN A 153 5.35 20.55 1.11
CA GLN A 153 5.68 20.80 -0.31
C GLN A 153 6.90 19.98 -0.73
N LYS A 154 7.97 19.99 0.05
CA LYS A 154 9.17 19.20 -0.23
C LYS A 154 8.90 17.70 -0.25
N ALA A 155 8.02 17.21 0.62
CA ALA A 155 7.60 15.81 0.62
C ALA A 155 6.86 15.42 -0.67
N VAL A 156 6.03 16.31 -1.21
CA VAL A 156 5.32 16.10 -2.49
C VAL A 156 6.30 16.12 -3.67
N GLU A 157 7.26 17.06 -3.69
CA GLU A 157 8.31 17.12 -4.71
C GLU A 157 9.13 15.82 -4.75
N LEU A 158 9.58 15.35 -3.59
CA LEU A 158 10.33 14.10 -3.46
C LEU A 158 9.52 12.88 -3.93
N MET A 159 8.23 12.85 -3.65
CA MET A 159 7.35 11.82 -4.19
C MET A 159 7.29 11.86 -5.72
N GLY A 160 7.22 13.06 -6.31
CA GLY A 160 7.26 13.24 -7.76
C GLY A 160 8.58 12.77 -8.39
N GLU A 161 9.72 12.97 -7.71
CA GLU A 161 11.03 12.46 -8.14
C GLU A 161 11.05 10.92 -8.10
N VAL A 162 10.64 10.33 -6.99
CA VAL A 162 10.60 8.86 -6.83
C VAL A 162 9.66 8.22 -7.86
N TRP A 163 8.55 8.90 -8.21
CA TRP A 163 7.59 8.38 -9.19
C TRP A 163 8.17 8.25 -10.59
N LYS A 164 9.13 9.08 -10.95
CA LYS A 164 9.82 9.06 -12.26
C LYS A 164 10.88 7.96 -12.37
N GLU A 165 11.28 7.35 -11.24
CA GLU A 165 12.28 6.29 -11.29
C GLU A 165 11.69 5.03 -11.93
N GLU A 166 12.43 4.43 -12.86
CA GLU A 166 12.07 3.14 -13.44
C GLU A 166 12.21 2.02 -12.43
N ARG A 167 11.21 1.16 -12.37
CA ARG A 167 11.18 -0.05 -11.56
C ARG A 167 10.26 -1.10 -12.17
N ASP A 168 10.57 -2.37 -11.95
CA ASP A 168 9.78 -3.51 -12.45
C ASP A 168 8.72 -4.01 -11.44
N TYR A 169 8.33 -3.16 -10.47
CA TYR A 169 7.29 -3.44 -9.48
C TYR A 169 6.48 -2.19 -9.19
N ASP A 170 5.29 -2.39 -8.64
CA ASP A 170 4.38 -1.28 -8.34
C ASP A 170 4.63 -0.71 -6.94
N ILE A 171 4.46 0.61 -6.82
CA ILE A 171 4.40 1.34 -5.55
C ILE A 171 3.14 2.21 -5.54
N ASP A 172 2.54 2.42 -4.36
CA ASP A 172 1.36 3.26 -4.18
C ASP A 172 1.63 4.51 -3.32
N GLY A 173 2.89 4.83 -3.05
CA GLY A 173 3.30 6.00 -2.28
C GLY A 173 4.70 5.90 -1.70
N LEU A 174 4.93 6.72 -0.69
CA LEU A 174 6.09 6.66 0.20
C LEU A 174 5.63 6.45 1.64
N VAL A 175 6.39 5.68 2.40
CA VAL A 175 6.21 5.57 3.85
C VAL A 175 7.25 6.43 4.53
N TRP A 176 6.80 7.33 5.40
CA TRP A 176 7.61 8.21 6.22
C TRP A 176 7.61 7.70 7.65
N LYS A 177 8.79 7.47 8.21
CA LYS A 177 8.98 6.98 9.57
C LYS A 177 9.95 7.90 10.30
N THR A 178 9.81 8.06 11.62
CA THR A 178 10.92 8.60 12.42
C THR A 178 12.13 7.71 12.26
N GLN A 179 13.34 8.29 12.18
CA GLN A 179 14.57 7.51 12.05
C GLN A 179 14.78 6.65 13.29
N ASP A 180 14.55 7.22 14.48
CA ASP A 180 14.55 6.45 15.73
C ASP A 180 13.29 5.57 15.82
N ILE A 181 13.47 4.32 16.23
CA ILE A 181 12.37 3.36 16.37
C ILE A 181 11.70 3.58 17.73
N ASP A 182 10.41 3.89 17.70
CA ASP A 182 9.56 3.94 18.89
C ASP A 182 8.89 2.58 19.08
N TYR A 183 9.51 1.73 19.89
CA TYR A 183 9.01 0.38 20.16
C TYR A 183 7.70 0.41 20.91
N GLU A 184 7.49 1.35 21.83
CA GLU A 184 6.23 1.49 22.57
C GLU A 184 5.07 1.80 21.59
N ASP A 185 5.26 2.75 20.68
CA ASP A 185 4.25 3.08 19.67
C ASP A 185 3.94 1.90 18.74
N ILE A 186 4.98 1.14 18.37
CA ILE A 186 4.82 0.02 17.44
C ILE A 186 4.15 -1.20 18.10
N GLU A 187 4.42 -1.46 19.38
CA GLU A 187 3.89 -2.61 20.11
C GLU A 187 2.46 -2.36 20.61
N THR A 188 2.13 -1.11 20.97
CA THR A 188 0.82 -0.76 21.53
C THR A 188 -0.20 -0.33 20.50
N ASN A 189 0.23 0.09 19.30
CA ASN A 189 -0.66 0.63 18.29
C ASN A 189 -0.68 -0.23 17.03
N TYR A 190 -1.84 -0.73 16.66
CA TYR A 190 -2.07 -1.39 15.36
C TYR A 190 -1.65 -0.51 14.17
N ARG A 191 -1.80 0.81 14.31
CA ARG A 191 -1.33 1.82 13.36
C ARG A 191 -0.38 2.78 14.07
N PRO A 192 0.94 2.54 14.02
CA PRO A 192 1.92 3.40 14.66
C PRO A 192 1.77 4.86 14.24
N LYS A 193 1.81 5.76 15.22
CA LYS A 193 1.53 7.20 15.04
C LYS A 193 2.56 7.89 14.15
N PHE A 194 3.80 7.39 14.19
CA PHE A 194 4.95 7.99 13.51
C PHE A 194 5.32 7.31 12.19
N ASN A 195 4.49 6.37 11.74
CA ASN A 195 4.57 5.75 10.42
C ASN A 195 3.45 6.33 9.54
N ILE A 196 3.79 7.17 8.57
CA ILE A 196 2.82 7.90 7.77
C ILE A 196 3.01 7.55 6.29
N ALA A 197 1.96 7.05 5.66
CA ALA A 197 1.96 6.87 4.22
C ALA A 197 1.59 8.18 3.52
N LEU A 198 2.45 8.63 2.61
CA LEU A 198 2.16 9.67 1.64
C LEU A 198 1.86 8.98 0.31
N LYS A 199 0.64 9.13 -0.15
CA LYS A 199 0.20 8.63 -1.47
C LYS A 199 0.10 9.79 -2.44
N PRO A 200 0.32 9.58 -3.77
CA PRO A 200 0.02 10.63 -4.73
C PRO A 200 -1.41 11.12 -4.52
N LYS A 201 -1.59 12.42 -4.56
CA LYS A 201 -2.93 13.00 -4.59
C LYS A 201 -3.64 12.43 -5.82
N TYR A 202 -4.55 11.51 -5.57
CA TYR A 202 -5.54 11.00 -6.51
C TYR A 202 -5.05 10.75 -7.95
N THR A 203 -5.08 9.51 -8.38
CA THR A 203 -5.24 9.26 -9.81
C THR A 203 -6.65 9.70 -10.16
N LEU A 204 -6.74 10.73 -10.95
CA LEU A 204 -7.99 11.29 -11.40
C LEU A 204 -8.29 10.74 -12.79
N ALA A 205 -9.54 10.43 -13.03
CA ALA A 205 -10.02 10.09 -14.36
C ALA A 205 -11.33 10.85 -14.64
N GLU A 206 -11.45 11.34 -15.87
CA GLU A 206 -12.68 11.94 -16.36
C GLU A 206 -13.57 10.86 -16.96
N THR A 207 -14.86 10.92 -16.63
CA THR A 207 -15.87 10.02 -17.18
C THR A 207 -17.23 10.70 -17.21
N THR A 208 -18.22 10.08 -17.87
CA THR A 208 -19.57 10.59 -17.95
C THR A 208 -20.51 9.71 -17.13
N ILE A 209 -21.42 10.29 -16.38
CA ILE A 209 -22.47 9.56 -15.67
C ILE A 209 -23.53 9.10 -16.67
N ILE A 210 -23.78 7.80 -16.73
CA ILE A 210 -24.76 7.19 -17.63
C ILE A 210 -26.04 6.77 -16.91
N ASP A 211 -25.95 6.53 -15.58
CA ASP A 211 -27.09 6.19 -14.73
C ASP A 211 -26.77 6.44 -13.25
N ILE A 212 -27.79 6.45 -12.39
CA ILE A 212 -27.65 6.53 -10.94
C ILE A 212 -28.45 5.40 -10.31
N GLU A 213 -27.76 4.43 -9.75
CA GLU A 213 -28.38 3.34 -8.99
C GLU A 213 -28.55 3.71 -7.53
N TRP A 214 -29.65 3.24 -6.96
CA TRP A 214 -30.00 3.48 -5.57
C TRP A 214 -29.92 2.21 -4.76
N SER A 215 -29.14 2.23 -3.67
CA SER A 215 -29.02 1.11 -2.74
C SER A 215 -29.62 1.49 -1.39
N LEU A 216 -30.53 0.64 -0.89
CA LEU A 216 -31.06 0.77 0.48
C LEU A 216 -30.33 -0.20 1.39
N LYS A 217 -29.56 0.33 2.34
CA LYS A 217 -28.81 -0.46 3.33
C LYS A 217 -29.03 0.11 4.72
N ASN A 218 -29.49 -0.72 5.65
CA ASN A 218 -29.76 -0.32 7.04
C ASN A 218 -30.66 0.93 7.15
N GLY A 219 -31.68 1.05 6.30
CA GLY A 219 -32.59 2.21 6.29
C GLY A 219 -32.03 3.48 5.64
N THR A 220 -30.79 3.46 5.15
CA THR A 220 -30.15 4.59 4.47
C THR A 220 -30.14 4.39 2.96
N LEU A 221 -30.64 5.37 2.23
CA LEU A 221 -30.59 5.39 0.77
C LEU A 221 -29.26 5.97 0.31
N THR A 222 -28.49 5.18 -0.44
CA THR A 222 -27.16 5.55 -0.92
C THR A 222 -27.13 5.53 -2.44
N PRO A 223 -26.85 6.68 -3.10
CA PRO A 223 -26.72 6.74 -4.55
C PRO A 223 -25.31 6.26 -4.99
N VAL A 224 -25.28 5.57 -6.13
CA VAL A 224 -24.07 5.11 -6.81
C VAL A 224 -24.14 5.53 -8.27
N ALA A 225 -23.24 6.37 -8.72
CA ALA A 225 -23.16 6.75 -10.13
C ALA A 225 -22.63 5.59 -10.94
N ILE A 226 -23.32 5.24 -12.01
CA ILE A 226 -22.85 4.36 -13.09
C ILE A 226 -22.23 5.26 -14.15
N THR A 227 -21.02 4.96 -14.55
CA THR A 227 -20.24 5.80 -15.46
C THR A 227 -19.81 5.03 -16.68
N GLU A 228 -19.45 5.76 -17.75
CA GLU A 228 -18.70 5.16 -18.84
C GLU A 228 -17.44 4.50 -18.28
N PRO A 229 -17.01 3.35 -18.87
CA PRO A 229 -15.82 2.66 -18.41
C PRO A 229 -14.59 3.53 -18.52
N VAL A 230 -13.84 3.70 -17.42
CA VAL A 230 -12.58 4.44 -17.44
C VAL A 230 -11.52 3.70 -16.63
N ASP A 231 -10.27 3.74 -17.11
CA ASP A 231 -9.14 3.18 -16.36
C ASP A 231 -8.75 4.11 -15.21
N LEU A 232 -8.66 3.55 -14.02
CA LEU A 232 -8.20 4.25 -12.82
C LEU A 232 -7.20 3.35 -12.08
N CYS A 233 -5.92 3.62 -12.26
CA CYS A 233 -4.82 2.80 -11.71
C CYS A 233 -4.86 1.33 -12.15
N GLY A 234 -5.02 1.07 -13.45
CA GLY A 234 -5.06 -0.30 -13.98
C GLY A 234 -6.33 -1.09 -13.59
N THR A 235 -7.37 -0.39 -13.14
CA THR A 235 -8.68 -0.97 -12.84
C THR A 235 -9.73 -0.24 -13.65
N THR A 236 -10.52 -0.97 -14.45
CA THR A 236 -11.67 -0.38 -15.13
C THR A 236 -12.76 -0.06 -14.10
N VAL A 237 -13.07 1.21 -13.97
CA VAL A 237 -14.12 1.73 -13.09
C VAL A 237 -15.35 2.07 -13.90
N GLN A 238 -16.53 1.63 -13.44
CA GLN A 238 -17.84 1.94 -14.00
C GLN A 238 -18.83 2.34 -12.90
N ARG A 239 -18.41 2.35 -11.62
CA ARG A 239 -19.25 2.67 -10.47
C ARG A 239 -18.49 3.61 -9.53
N ALA A 240 -19.09 4.74 -9.21
CA ALA A 240 -18.51 5.72 -8.30
C ALA A 240 -19.49 6.06 -7.17
N ASN A 241 -19.00 6.08 -5.94
CA ASN A 241 -19.80 6.38 -4.76
C ASN A 241 -20.14 7.88 -4.71
N LEU A 242 -21.41 8.21 -4.52
CA LEU A 242 -21.93 9.57 -4.31
C LEU A 242 -22.13 9.90 -2.82
N VAL A 243 -21.74 8.99 -1.94
CA VAL A 243 -21.80 9.09 -0.47
C VAL A 243 -23.22 9.14 0.08
N ASN A 244 -23.99 10.20 -0.21
CA ASN A 244 -25.38 10.36 0.21
C ASN A 244 -26.12 11.32 -0.72
N VAL A 245 -27.44 11.42 -0.53
CA VAL A 245 -28.32 12.25 -1.34
C VAL A 245 -27.97 13.74 -1.24
N SER A 246 -27.71 14.23 -0.02
CA SER A 246 -27.37 15.64 0.21
C SER A 246 -26.13 16.08 -0.57
N MET A 247 -25.08 15.26 -0.54
CA MET A 247 -23.86 15.54 -1.31
C MET A 247 -24.10 15.53 -2.83
N MET A 248 -24.92 14.60 -3.31
CA MET A 248 -25.29 14.55 -4.72
C MET A 248 -26.03 15.83 -5.16
N GLU A 249 -26.96 16.31 -4.33
CA GLU A 249 -27.71 17.55 -4.56
C GLU A 249 -26.80 18.79 -4.47
N ASP A 250 -25.94 18.88 -3.44
CA ASP A 250 -25.00 19.99 -3.26
C ASP A 250 -24.03 20.12 -4.44
N MET A 251 -23.58 19.01 -4.98
CA MET A 251 -22.72 18.95 -6.18
C MET A 251 -23.53 19.16 -7.48
N GLY A 252 -24.85 19.04 -7.45
CA GLY A 252 -25.71 19.13 -8.62
C GLY A 252 -25.47 18.02 -9.63
N ILE A 253 -25.21 16.81 -9.15
CA ILE A 253 -24.89 15.64 -9.99
C ILE A 253 -26.13 15.16 -10.74
N GLU A 254 -26.03 15.07 -12.07
CA GLU A 254 -27.08 14.58 -12.95
C GLU A 254 -26.54 13.56 -13.97
N ILE A 255 -27.43 12.76 -14.53
CA ILE A 255 -27.11 11.85 -15.64
C ILE A 255 -26.66 12.68 -16.85
N GLY A 256 -25.62 12.27 -17.54
CA GLY A 256 -25.01 12.98 -18.66
C GLY A 256 -23.90 13.96 -18.25
N HIS A 257 -23.73 14.25 -16.95
CA HIS A 257 -22.66 15.11 -16.51
C HIS A 257 -21.29 14.44 -16.63
N LYS A 258 -20.29 15.22 -17.05
CA LYS A 258 -18.88 14.86 -16.96
C LYS A 258 -18.38 15.07 -15.55
N VAL A 259 -17.72 14.07 -15.00
CA VAL A 259 -17.26 14.08 -13.62
C VAL A 259 -15.78 13.65 -13.54
N LEU A 260 -15.12 14.20 -12.55
CA LEU A 260 -13.78 13.78 -12.15
C LEU A 260 -13.91 12.77 -11.01
N ILE A 261 -13.47 11.55 -11.26
CA ILE A 261 -13.50 10.47 -10.27
C ILE A 261 -12.11 10.15 -9.74
N THR A 262 -12.06 9.64 -8.52
CA THR A 262 -10.84 9.13 -7.89
C THR A 262 -11.15 7.90 -7.06
N LYS A 263 -10.16 7.12 -6.73
CA LYS A 263 -10.27 6.15 -5.64
C LYS A 263 -10.16 6.89 -4.31
N CYS A 264 -11.29 7.05 -3.60
CA CYS A 264 -11.33 7.55 -2.24
C CYS A 264 -10.86 6.46 -1.28
N GLY A 265 -9.58 6.47 -0.90
CA GLY A 265 -8.96 5.32 -0.25
C GLY A 265 -8.63 4.23 -1.27
N GLU A 266 -8.14 3.08 -0.82
CA GLU A 266 -7.57 2.08 -1.74
C GLU A 266 -8.61 1.27 -2.55
N ILE A 267 -9.91 1.36 -2.25
CA ILE A 267 -10.87 0.35 -2.73
C ILE A 267 -12.08 0.93 -3.45
N ILE A 268 -12.65 2.07 -3.06
CA ILE A 268 -13.94 2.55 -3.59
C ILE A 268 -13.76 3.82 -4.41
N PRO A 269 -14.11 3.79 -5.72
CA PRO A 269 -14.14 5.02 -6.53
C PRO A 269 -15.21 5.99 -6.02
N GLY A 270 -14.88 7.28 -6.02
CA GLY A 270 -15.83 8.34 -5.64
C GLY A 270 -15.72 9.55 -6.57
N ILE A 271 -16.79 10.31 -6.68
CA ILE A 271 -16.81 11.58 -7.44
C ILE A 271 -16.19 12.68 -6.59
N LEU A 272 -15.24 13.42 -7.17
CA LEU A 272 -14.59 14.57 -6.56
C LEU A 272 -15.14 15.89 -7.06
N LYS A 273 -15.41 15.97 -8.35
CA LYS A 273 -15.87 17.20 -9.00
C LYS A 273 -16.81 16.85 -10.13
N ASP A 274 -17.86 17.63 -10.24
CA ASP A 274 -18.68 17.72 -11.43
C ASP A 274 -18.07 18.76 -12.37
N LEU A 275 -17.57 18.30 -13.51
CA LEU A 275 -16.94 19.17 -14.50
C LEU A 275 -17.96 19.97 -15.31
N THR A 276 -19.22 19.53 -15.34
CA THR A 276 -20.31 20.19 -16.06
C THR A 276 -20.87 21.36 -15.24
N SER A 277 -21.16 21.16 -13.95
CA SER A 277 -21.62 22.21 -13.03
C SER A 277 -20.48 23.04 -12.44
N GLY A 278 -19.24 22.53 -12.48
CA GLY A 278 -18.06 23.16 -11.85
C GLY A 278 -17.97 22.96 -10.34
N LYS A 279 -18.94 22.30 -9.70
CA LYS A 279 -18.97 22.09 -8.26
C LYS A 279 -18.06 20.95 -7.83
N SER A 280 -17.45 21.10 -6.66
CA SER A 280 -16.53 20.12 -6.07
C SER A 280 -17.04 19.65 -4.72
N ARG A 281 -16.64 18.45 -4.32
CA ARG A 281 -16.93 17.90 -3.01
C ARG A 281 -16.23 18.72 -1.93
N GLU A 282 -16.96 19.19 -0.92
CA GLU A 282 -16.38 19.88 0.23
C GLU A 282 -15.35 19.02 0.97
N GLY A 283 -14.29 19.65 1.45
CA GLY A 283 -13.18 18.98 2.16
C GLY A 283 -12.07 18.44 1.25
N TYR A 284 -12.19 18.56 -0.07
CA TYR A 284 -11.13 18.26 -1.02
C TYR A 284 -10.64 19.54 -1.68
N VAL A 285 -9.54 20.07 -1.18
CA VAL A 285 -8.89 21.25 -1.79
C VAL A 285 -8.02 20.77 -2.93
N PHE A 286 -8.33 21.21 -4.15
CA PHE A 286 -7.44 21.14 -5.28
C PHE A 286 -6.59 22.42 -5.26
N GLU A 287 -5.35 22.32 -4.79
CA GLU A 287 -4.31 23.28 -5.11
C GLU A 287 -3.38 22.69 -6.15
#